data_bddaa98ff8753a9bcbf456dfe68cb9db
#
_entry.id   bddaa98ff8753a9bcbf456dfe68cb9db
#
_cell.length_a   1.000
_cell.length_b   1.000
_cell.length_c   1.000
_cell.angle_alpha   90.00
_cell.angle_beta   90.00
_cell.angle_gamma   90.00
#
_symmetry.space_group_name_H-M   'P 1'
#
loop_
_entity.id
_entity.type
_entity.pdbx_description
1 polymer ?
#
loop_
_entity_poly.entity_id
_entity_poly.type
_entity_poly.pdbx_seq_one_letter_code
_entity_poly.pdbx_strand_id
1 'polypeptide(L)'
;TERGSLSIRGIVISNHGARQIDTVKSAVQLLYECTRALKKVGWLGRDDPEFSVFVDGGVRRGTDILKCIALGARAVGMGRPFMTAMAAFGEEGIARLADILHQEIIVSMRLMGCRRLDEVKEDVLDTRALDLPLPGYIRSRY
;
A
#
# COMPACT_ATOMS: atom_id res chain seq x y z
N THR A 1 33.54 -20.41 10.03
CA THR A 1 32.08 -20.61 9.91
C THR A 1 31.50 -19.33 9.38
N GLU A 2 31.25 -19.25 8.06
CA GLU A 2 30.51 -18.18 7.42
C GLU A 2 29.08 -18.23 7.97
N ARG A 3 28.70 -17.26 8.79
CA ARG A 3 27.30 -16.97 9.07
C ARG A 3 26.74 -16.46 7.77
N GLY A 4 25.88 -17.24 7.11
CA GLY A 4 25.19 -16.81 5.91
C GLY A 4 24.55 -15.45 6.17
N SER A 5 24.90 -14.47 5.38
CA SER A 5 24.33 -13.12 5.45
C SER A 5 22.83 -13.23 5.15
N LEU A 6 22.00 -13.10 6.17
CA LEU A 6 20.57 -12.92 6.01
C LEU A 6 20.34 -11.55 5.36
N SER A 7 20.03 -11.53 4.08
CA SER A 7 19.65 -10.29 3.40
C SER A 7 18.12 -10.10 3.50
N ILE A 8 17.69 -8.99 4.07
CA ILE A 8 16.29 -8.58 4.06
C ILE A 8 15.96 -8.07 2.66
N ARG A 9 15.01 -8.72 1.98
CA ARG A 9 14.60 -8.37 0.61
C ARG A 9 13.29 -7.60 0.51
N GLY A 10 12.74 -7.18 1.62
CA GLY A 10 11.53 -6.38 1.62
C GLY A 10 10.97 -6.14 3.00
N ILE A 11 9.99 -5.26 3.06
CA ILE A 11 9.23 -4.94 4.27
C ILE A 11 7.73 -4.98 4.00
N VAL A 12 6.96 -5.28 5.03
CA VAL A 12 5.50 -5.13 5.04
C VAL A 12 5.14 -3.96 5.95
N ILE A 13 4.55 -2.92 5.39
CA ILE A 13 4.04 -1.78 6.15
C ILE A 13 2.61 -2.10 6.55
N SER A 14 2.38 -2.28 7.84
CA SER A 14 1.09 -2.66 8.40
C SER A 14 0.82 -1.94 9.72
N ASN A 15 -0.40 -1.44 9.88
CA ASN A 15 -0.91 -0.97 11.16
C ASN A 15 -1.86 -1.99 11.81
N HIS A 16 -1.84 -3.23 11.33
CA HIS A 16 -2.73 -4.31 11.78
C HIS A 16 -4.23 -3.92 11.73
N GLY A 17 -4.62 -3.10 10.75
CA GLY A 17 -5.98 -2.58 10.64
C GLY A 17 -6.39 -1.67 11.81
N ALA A 18 -5.43 -1.02 12.47
CA ALA A 18 -5.58 -0.17 13.66
C ALA A 18 -6.16 -0.92 14.88
N ARG A 19 -5.80 -2.20 15.05
CA ARG A 19 -6.34 -3.07 16.12
C ARG A 19 -5.36 -3.30 17.27
N GLN A 20 -4.11 -2.85 17.16
CA GLN A 20 -3.07 -3.07 18.19
C GLN A 20 -2.78 -1.79 18.97
N ILE A 21 -2.36 -0.75 18.28
CA ILE A 21 -2.02 0.53 18.91
C ILE A 21 -3.02 1.57 18.41
N ASP A 22 -3.66 2.27 19.36
CA ASP A 22 -4.43 3.46 19.07
C ASP A 22 -3.48 4.59 18.62
N THR A 23 -3.96 5.61 17.94
CA THR A 23 -3.16 6.77 17.50
C THR A 23 -2.02 6.46 16.51
N VAL A 24 -1.96 5.27 15.93
CA VAL A 24 -1.01 4.94 14.86
C VAL A 24 -1.38 5.61 13.54
N LYS A 25 -0.38 6.00 12.76
CA LYS A 25 -0.60 6.54 11.41
C LYS A 25 -1.32 5.56 10.51
N SER A 26 -2.06 6.08 9.52
CA SER A 26 -2.63 5.23 8.48
C SER A 26 -1.53 4.55 7.67
N ALA A 27 -1.83 3.34 7.15
CA ALA A 27 -0.85 2.59 6.38
C ALA A 27 -0.37 3.36 5.14
N VAL A 28 -1.23 4.14 4.48
CA VAL A 28 -0.86 4.96 3.33
C VAL A 28 0.11 6.07 3.69
N GLN A 29 -0.03 6.69 4.88
CA GLN A 29 0.92 7.70 5.36
C GLN A 29 2.27 7.08 5.69
N LEU A 30 2.27 5.91 6.36
CA LEU A 30 3.50 5.17 6.63
C LEU A 30 4.19 4.73 5.32
N LEU A 31 3.42 4.26 4.33
CA LEU A 31 3.95 3.91 3.02
C LEU A 31 4.64 5.11 2.38
N TYR A 32 3.97 6.27 2.34
CA TYR A 32 4.51 7.50 1.78
C TYR A 32 5.83 7.93 2.44
N GLU A 33 5.87 7.93 3.78
CA GLU A 33 7.07 8.30 4.54
C GLU A 33 8.22 7.30 4.32
N CYS A 34 7.92 5.99 4.37
CA CYS A 34 8.91 4.93 4.19
C CYS A 34 9.49 4.93 2.78
N THR A 35 8.66 5.04 1.74
CA THR A 35 9.16 5.02 0.36
C THR A 35 10.02 6.26 0.06
N ARG A 36 9.68 7.42 0.61
CA ARG A 36 10.53 8.62 0.53
C ARG A 36 11.86 8.45 1.25
N ALA A 37 11.88 7.80 2.43
CA ALA A 37 13.11 7.51 3.15
C ALA A 37 13.98 6.50 2.38
N LEU A 38 13.39 5.45 1.83
CA LEU A 38 14.09 4.45 1.03
C LEU A 38 14.69 5.05 -0.25
N LYS A 39 13.96 5.93 -0.95
CA LYS A 39 14.48 6.64 -2.14
C LYS A 39 15.75 7.45 -1.82
N LYS A 40 15.87 8.04 -0.62
CA LYS A 40 17.07 8.77 -0.20
C LYS A 40 18.32 7.89 -0.05
N VAL A 41 18.14 6.60 0.17
CA VAL A 41 19.23 5.61 0.30
C VAL A 41 19.40 4.75 -0.95
N GLY A 42 18.82 5.16 -2.07
CA GLY A 42 19.05 4.54 -3.37
C GLY A 42 18.04 3.50 -3.81
N TRP A 43 16.92 3.32 -3.09
CA TRP A 43 15.86 2.42 -3.54
C TRP A 43 15.22 2.92 -4.85
N LEU A 44 15.10 2.00 -5.82
CA LEU A 44 14.64 2.33 -7.18
C LEU A 44 13.12 2.39 -7.33
N GLY A 45 12.38 2.14 -6.26
CA GLY A 45 10.91 2.18 -6.28
C GLY A 45 10.28 0.79 -6.34
N ARG A 46 9.02 0.72 -6.76
CA ARG A 46 8.23 -0.51 -6.79
C ARG A 46 8.89 -1.65 -7.56
N ASP A 47 9.61 -1.34 -8.62
CA ASP A 47 10.23 -2.33 -9.51
C ASP A 47 11.70 -2.61 -9.16
N ASP A 48 12.15 -2.19 -7.97
CA ASP A 48 13.49 -2.51 -7.44
C ASP A 48 13.66 -4.03 -7.38
N PRO A 49 14.71 -4.59 -8.03
CA PRO A 49 14.91 -6.04 -8.08
C PRO A 49 15.36 -6.64 -6.75
N GLU A 50 15.96 -5.83 -5.87
CA GLU A 50 16.57 -6.30 -4.63
C GLU A 50 15.69 -6.08 -3.40
N PHE A 51 14.78 -5.09 -3.43
CA PHE A 51 14.01 -4.72 -2.25
C PHE A 51 12.57 -4.33 -2.57
N SER A 52 11.61 -5.05 -1.99
CA SER A 52 10.17 -4.84 -2.21
C SER A 52 9.49 -4.26 -0.98
N VAL A 53 8.55 -3.35 -1.20
CA VAL A 53 7.67 -2.79 -0.17
C VAL A 53 6.25 -3.29 -0.38
N PHE A 54 5.68 -3.89 0.66
CA PHE A 54 4.29 -4.32 0.70
C PHE A 54 3.52 -3.47 1.72
N VAL A 55 2.22 -3.34 1.56
CA VAL A 55 1.39 -2.56 2.47
C VAL A 55 0.04 -3.23 2.71
N ASP A 56 -0.47 -3.15 3.92
CA ASP A 56 -1.85 -3.49 4.25
C ASP A 56 -2.44 -2.46 5.25
N GLY A 57 -3.74 -2.59 5.52
CA GLY A 57 -4.44 -1.74 6.47
C GLY A 57 -5.23 -0.61 5.83
N GLY A 58 -6.54 -0.69 5.93
CA GLY A 58 -7.46 0.34 5.45
C GLY A 58 -7.83 0.29 3.97
N VAL A 59 -7.23 -0.58 3.18
CA VAL A 59 -7.51 -0.76 1.75
C VAL A 59 -8.87 -1.45 1.56
N ARG A 60 -9.76 -0.83 0.78
CA ARG A 60 -11.15 -1.30 0.56
C ARG A 60 -11.60 -1.26 -0.89
N ARG A 61 -10.99 -0.43 -1.72
CA ARG A 61 -11.40 -0.16 -3.10
C ARG A 61 -10.24 -0.34 -4.06
N GLY A 62 -10.54 -0.56 -5.34
CA GLY A 62 -9.52 -0.60 -6.39
C GLY A 62 -8.70 0.70 -6.47
N THR A 63 -9.31 1.85 -6.18
CA THR A 63 -8.62 3.14 -6.12
C THR A 63 -7.61 3.22 -4.97
N ASP A 64 -7.88 2.57 -3.82
CA ASP A 64 -6.91 2.52 -2.71
C ASP A 64 -5.70 1.67 -3.09
N ILE A 65 -5.94 0.56 -3.81
CA ILE A 65 -4.86 -0.28 -4.36
C ILE A 65 -3.97 0.56 -5.28
N LEU A 66 -4.57 1.29 -6.25
CA LEU A 66 -3.82 2.12 -7.19
C LEU A 66 -3.03 3.23 -6.51
N LYS A 67 -3.57 3.86 -5.46
CA LYS A 67 -2.82 4.84 -4.64
C LYS A 67 -1.59 4.22 -3.98
N CYS A 68 -1.73 3.03 -3.40
CA CYS A 68 -0.59 2.34 -2.79
C CYS A 68 0.47 1.95 -3.83
N ILE A 69 0.04 1.46 -5.00
CA ILE A 69 0.94 1.13 -6.12
C ILE A 69 1.67 2.39 -6.62
N ALA A 70 0.96 3.50 -6.81
CA ALA A 70 1.53 4.78 -7.22
C ALA A 70 2.59 5.30 -6.23
N LEU A 71 2.36 5.10 -4.92
CA LEU A 71 3.31 5.44 -3.85
C LEU A 71 4.51 4.48 -3.74
N GLY A 72 4.55 3.42 -4.55
CA GLY A 72 5.70 2.52 -4.64
C GLY A 72 5.53 1.16 -3.97
N ALA A 73 4.33 0.78 -3.51
CA ALA A 73 4.10 -0.57 -3.03
C ALA A 73 4.18 -1.58 -4.18
N ARG A 74 4.87 -2.71 -3.96
CA ARG A 74 4.93 -3.85 -4.89
C ARG A 74 3.61 -4.61 -4.95
N ALA A 75 2.98 -4.77 -3.79
CA ALA A 75 1.66 -5.38 -3.67
C ALA A 75 0.94 -4.85 -2.42
N VAL A 76 -0.38 -5.08 -2.39
CA VAL A 76 -1.29 -4.55 -1.38
C VAL A 76 -2.09 -5.69 -0.76
N GLY A 77 -2.11 -5.75 0.58
CA GLY A 77 -2.90 -6.71 1.34
C GLY A 77 -4.27 -6.15 1.73
N MET A 78 -5.27 -7.00 1.73
CA MET A 78 -6.63 -6.68 2.19
C MET A 78 -7.13 -7.78 3.13
N GLY A 79 -7.58 -7.41 4.32
CA GLY A 79 -8.13 -8.34 5.31
C GLY A 79 -9.66 -8.30 5.36
N ARG A 80 -10.20 -7.32 6.10
CA ARG A 80 -11.64 -7.23 6.39
C ARG A 80 -12.59 -7.32 5.18
N PRO A 81 -12.33 -6.70 4.03
CA PRO A 81 -13.21 -6.84 2.88
C PRO A 81 -13.40 -8.30 2.46
N PHE A 82 -12.32 -9.10 2.39
CA PHE A 82 -12.41 -10.52 2.04
C PHE A 82 -13.08 -11.34 3.15
N MET A 83 -12.79 -11.04 4.43
CA MET A 83 -13.46 -11.69 5.55
C MET A 83 -14.97 -11.44 5.52
N THR A 84 -15.39 -10.20 5.26
CA THR A 84 -16.82 -9.83 5.17
C THR A 84 -17.50 -10.49 3.97
N ALA A 85 -16.84 -10.52 2.81
CA ALA A 85 -17.35 -11.17 1.62
C ALA A 85 -17.54 -12.68 1.84
N MET A 86 -16.55 -13.32 2.47
CA MET A 86 -16.61 -14.74 2.85
C MET A 86 -17.74 -15.02 3.84
N ALA A 87 -17.88 -14.18 4.88
CA ALA A 87 -18.92 -14.36 5.89
C ALA A 87 -20.34 -14.18 5.34
N ALA A 88 -20.52 -13.27 4.35
CA ALA A 88 -21.83 -12.98 3.78
C ALA A 88 -22.25 -13.96 2.68
N PHE A 89 -21.32 -14.41 1.83
CA PHE A 89 -21.62 -15.10 0.58
C PHE A 89 -20.68 -16.30 0.30
N GLY A 90 -19.86 -16.73 1.26
CA GLY A 90 -18.95 -17.84 1.09
C GLY A 90 -17.90 -17.59 -0.01
N GLU A 91 -17.50 -18.66 -0.69
CA GLU A 91 -16.48 -18.60 -1.76
C GLU A 91 -16.89 -17.69 -2.92
N GLU A 92 -18.18 -17.69 -3.29
CA GLU A 92 -18.72 -16.82 -4.33
C GLU A 92 -18.55 -15.34 -3.98
N GLY A 93 -18.68 -14.98 -2.69
CA GLY A 93 -18.44 -13.64 -2.21
C GLY A 93 -17.01 -13.17 -2.41
N ILE A 94 -16.03 -14.07 -2.18
CA ILE A 94 -14.61 -13.79 -2.42
C ILE A 94 -14.35 -13.53 -3.91
N ALA A 95 -14.87 -14.42 -4.77
CA ALA A 95 -14.72 -14.28 -6.22
C ALA A 95 -15.36 -12.96 -6.71
N ARG A 96 -16.57 -12.67 -6.23
CA ARG A 96 -17.27 -11.43 -6.59
C ARG A 96 -16.54 -10.17 -6.13
N LEU A 97 -15.96 -10.18 -4.91
CA LEU A 97 -15.16 -9.06 -4.43
C LEU A 97 -13.92 -8.85 -5.30
N ALA A 98 -13.23 -9.92 -5.68
CA ALA A 98 -12.07 -9.83 -6.58
C ALA A 98 -12.45 -9.21 -7.92
N ASP A 99 -13.58 -9.61 -8.52
CA ASP A 99 -14.10 -9.02 -9.76
C ASP A 99 -14.42 -7.53 -9.62
N ILE A 100 -15.06 -7.14 -8.51
CA ILE A 100 -15.37 -5.72 -8.23
C ILE A 100 -14.09 -4.90 -8.17
N LEU A 101 -13.09 -5.36 -7.39
CA LEU A 101 -11.81 -4.67 -7.26
C LEU A 101 -11.07 -4.57 -8.59
N HIS A 102 -11.09 -5.64 -9.38
CA HIS A 102 -10.50 -5.67 -10.71
C HIS A 102 -11.17 -4.65 -11.64
N GLN A 103 -12.49 -4.59 -11.67
CA GLN A 103 -13.22 -3.61 -12.48
C GLN A 103 -12.93 -2.18 -12.03
N GLU A 104 -12.89 -1.91 -10.71
CA GLU A 104 -12.54 -0.59 -10.18
C GLU A 104 -11.13 -0.16 -10.59
N ILE A 105 -10.16 -1.08 -10.56
CA ILE A 105 -8.78 -0.83 -11.02
C ILE A 105 -8.78 -0.48 -12.52
N ILE A 106 -9.41 -1.31 -13.36
CA ILE A 106 -9.44 -1.09 -14.82
C ILE A 106 -10.08 0.25 -15.17
N VAL A 107 -11.26 0.55 -14.58
CA VAL A 107 -11.97 1.80 -14.85
C VAL A 107 -11.13 2.99 -14.42
N SER A 108 -10.54 2.94 -13.23
CA SER A 108 -9.70 4.03 -12.72
C SER A 108 -8.45 4.25 -13.58
N MET A 109 -7.77 3.17 -13.99
CA MET A 109 -6.62 3.27 -14.89
C MET A 109 -6.99 3.88 -16.25
N ARG A 110 -8.14 3.50 -16.81
CA ARG A 110 -8.64 4.09 -18.07
C ARG A 110 -8.91 5.58 -17.94
N LEU A 111 -9.52 6.01 -16.82
CA LEU A 111 -9.79 7.42 -16.55
C LEU A 111 -8.51 8.24 -16.35
N MET A 112 -7.44 7.63 -15.83
CA MET A 112 -6.12 8.25 -15.69
C MET A 112 -5.27 8.18 -16.97
N GLY A 113 -5.73 7.48 -18.01
CA GLY A 113 -4.97 7.27 -19.24
C GLY A 113 -3.84 6.24 -19.12
N CYS A 114 -3.80 5.46 -18.03
CA CYS A 114 -2.81 4.41 -17.80
C CYS A 114 -3.28 3.09 -18.41
N ARG A 115 -2.42 2.47 -19.22
CA ARG A 115 -2.69 1.17 -19.87
C ARG A 115 -2.12 0.00 -19.08
N ARG A 116 -1.10 0.25 -18.28
CA ARG A 116 -0.35 -0.75 -17.51
C ARG A 116 -0.12 -0.22 -16.08
N LEU A 117 0.03 -1.14 -15.11
CA LEU A 117 0.28 -0.76 -13.72
C LEU A 117 1.62 -0.03 -13.51
N ASP A 118 2.61 -0.28 -14.35
CA ASP A 118 3.91 0.41 -14.29
C ASP A 118 3.82 1.89 -14.73
N GLU A 119 2.75 2.28 -15.41
CA GLU A 119 2.43 3.67 -15.74
C GLU A 119 1.77 4.42 -14.57
N VAL A 120 1.26 3.69 -13.55
CA VAL A 120 0.65 4.29 -12.36
C VAL A 120 1.76 4.69 -11.38
N LYS A 121 2.13 5.97 -11.39
CA LYS A 121 3.21 6.57 -10.60
C LYS A 121 2.67 7.65 -9.65
N GLU A 122 3.55 8.17 -8.79
CA GLU A 122 3.19 9.17 -7.78
C GLU A 122 2.62 10.47 -8.38
N ASP A 123 2.97 10.81 -9.61
CA ASP A 123 2.53 12.01 -10.34
C ASP A 123 1.02 12.04 -10.64
N VAL A 124 0.34 10.89 -10.61
CA VAL A 124 -1.13 10.83 -10.74
C VAL A 124 -1.86 11.15 -9.43
N LEU A 125 -1.12 11.39 -8.32
CA LEU A 125 -1.68 11.63 -6.99
C LEU A 125 -1.47 13.06 -6.52
N ASP A 126 -2.43 13.61 -5.82
CA ASP A 126 -2.22 14.79 -4.97
C ASP A 126 -1.74 14.34 -3.58
N THR A 127 -0.45 14.46 -3.33
CA THR A 127 0.19 14.03 -2.08
C THR A 127 0.36 15.16 -1.06
N ARG A 128 -0.07 16.40 -1.37
CA ARG A 128 0.13 17.59 -0.51
C ARG A 128 -0.40 17.38 0.90
N ALA A 129 -1.52 16.71 1.04
CA ALA A 129 -2.11 16.40 2.35
C ALA A 129 -1.26 15.43 3.19
N LEU A 130 -0.41 14.61 2.56
CA LEU A 130 0.47 13.66 3.26
C LEU A 130 1.73 14.34 3.82
N ASP A 131 2.09 15.53 3.32
CA ASP A 131 3.22 16.33 3.82
C ASP A 131 2.84 17.16 5.06
N LEU A 132 1.55 17.34 5.33
CA LEU A 132 1.06 18.11 6.46
C LEU A 132 1.24 17.32 7.78
N PRO A 133 1.67 17.99 8.86
CA PRO A 133 1.69 17.35 10.18
C PRO A 133 0.25 17.02 10.61
N LEU A 134 0.05 15.78 11.07
CA LEU A 134 -1.25 15.39 11.63
C LEU A 134 -1.54 16.22 12.89
N PRO A 135 -2.76 16.77 13.04
CA PRO A 135 -3.16 17.42 14.28
C PRO A 135 -2.98 16.47 15.47
N GLY A 136 -2.26 16.92 16.50
CA GLY A 136 -2.02 16.15 17.71
C GLY A 136 -0.93 15.06 17.63
N TYR A 137 -0.29 14.89 16.46
CA TYR A 137 0.84 13.96 16.34
C TYR A 137 2.14 14.63 16.79
N ILE A 138 2.69 14.20 17.92
CA ILE A 138 4.01 14.64 18.35
C ILE A 138 5.05 13.85 17.54
N ARG A 139 5.81 14.53 16.67
CA ARG A 139 6.98 13.91 16.04
C ARG A 139 7.95 13.52 17.15
N SER A 140 8.09 12.22 17.44
CA SER A 140 9.17 11.78 18.30
C SER A 140 10.49 12.15 17.61
N ARG A 141 11.32 12.90 18.29
CA ARG A 141 12.70 13.18 17.88
C ARG A 141 13.56 11.97 18.26
N TYR A 142 13.59 10.97 17.43
CA TYR A 142 14.61 9.93 17.51
C TYR A 142 15.34 9.86 16.19
#